data_c8da4f3f7c53484e3001b96960761db4
#
_entry.id   c8da4f3f7c53484e3001b96960761db4
#
_cell.length_a   1.000
_cell.length_b   1.000
_cell.length_c   1.000
_cell.angle_alpha   90.00
_cell.angle_beta   90.00
_cell.angle_gamma   90.00
#
_symmetry.space_group_name_H-M   'P 1'
#
loop_
_entity.id
_entity.type
_entity.pdbx_description
1 polymer ?
#
loop_
_entity_poly.entity_id
_entity_poly.type
_entity_poly.pdbx_seq_one_letter_code
_entity_poly.pdbx_strand_id
1 'polypeptide(L)'
;MVVPLLCTLVLVFVDFGKAMNYWLDMTHVANQIARQAAVNSPDLTTLTQECAQLETNELRTGSSSIDPATITITYPSGQAVGNVVTAEVAARYKFIPFIGKTWTIKGKASMRLEHDPTAVPASGTCS
;
A
#
# COMPACT_ATOMS: atom_id res chain seq x y z
N MET A 1 9.08 -19.98 -35.37
CA MET A 1 9.58 -18.96 -34.43
C MET A 1 8.50 -18.05 -33.77
N VAL A 2 7.22 -18.27 -34.05
CA VAL A 2 6.11 -17.46 -33.48
C VAL A 2 5.76 -17.87 -32.04
N VAL A 3 5.89 -19.17 -31.71
CA VAL A 3 5.50 -19.74 -30.41
C VAL A 3 6.23 -19.10 -29.22
N PRO A 4 7.57 -18.95 -29.22
CA PRO A 4 8.26 -18.33 -28.07
C PRO A 4 7.91 -16.86 -27.88
N LEU A 5 7.65 -16.14 -28.96
CA LEU A 5 7.21 -14.75 -28.90
C LEU A 5 5.81 -14.62 -28.27
N LEU A 6 4.92 -15.54 -28.63
CA LEU A 6 3.56 -15.58 -28.07
C LEU A 6 3.58 -15.96 -26.59
N CYS A 7 4.41 -16.91 -26.18
CA CYS A 7 4.61 -17.28 -24.78
C CYS A 7 5.13 -16.12 -23.93
N THR A 8 6.13 -15.38 -24.41
CA THR A 8 6.64 -14.22 -23.68
C THR A 8 5.60 -13.12 -23.52
N LEU A 9 4.78 -12.89 -24.55
CA LEU A 9 3.70 -11.91 -24.51
C LEU A 9 2.65 -12.29 -23.47
N VAL A 10 2.24 -13.56 -23.41
CA VAL A 10 1.29 -14.06 -22.40
C VAL A 10 1.84 -13.90 -20.99
N LEU A 11 3.12 -14.23 -20.76
CA LEU A 11 3.76 -14.06 -19.44
C LEU A 11 3.76 -12.59 -19.00
N VAL A 12 4.05 -11.67 -19.91
CA VAL A 12 4.01 -10.23 -19.61
C VAL A 12 2.60 -9.78 -19.20
N PHE A 13 1.56 -10.25 -19.89
CA PHE A 13 0.18 -9.92 -19.53
C PHE A 13 -0.23 -10.47 -18.17
N VAL A 14 0.16 -11.69 -17.84
CA VAL A 14 -0.11 -12.30 -16.52
C VAL A 14 0.58 -11.51 -15.40
N ASP A 15 1.81 -11.10 -15.61
CA ASP A 15 2.57 -10.32 -14.63
C ASP A 15 1.99 -8.91 -14.43
N PHE A 16 1.58 -8.28 -15.52
CA PHE A 16 0.89 -6.99 -15.47
C PHE A 16 -0.44 -7.09 -14.72
N GLY A 17 -1.21 -8.17 -14.95
CA GLY A 17 -2.45 -8.43 -14.23
C GLY A 17 -2.23 -8.56 -12.71
N LYS A 18 -1.16 -9.24 -12.28
CA LYS A 18 -0.78 -9.32 -10.87
C LYS A 18 -0.40 -7.95 -10.29
N ALA A 19 0.39 -7.17 -11.02
CA ALA A 19 0.79 -5.84 -10.58
C ALA A 19 -0.41 -4.90 -10.40
N MET A 20 -1.41 -4.96 -11.29
CA MET A 20 -2.66 -4.22 -11.17
C MET A 20 -3.46 -4.63 -9.94
N ASN A 21 -3.55 -5.95 -9.67
CA ASN A 21 -4.23 -6.44 -8.48
C ASN A 21 -3.58 -5.91 -7.21
N TYR A 22 -2.26 -5.99 -7.08
CA TYR A 22 -1.53 -5.42 -5.93
C TYR A 22 -1.74 -3.91 -5.79
N TRP A 23 -1.84 -3.17 -6.90
CA TRP A 23 -2.12 -1.74 -6.84
C TRP A 23 -3.52 -1.45 -6.27
N LEU A 24 -4.52 -2.24 -6.64
CA LEU A 24 -5.88 -2.12 -6.09
C LEU A 24 -5.90 -2.43 -4.59
N ASP A 25 -5.23 -3.51 -4.18
CA ASP A 25 -5.13 -3.92 -2.77
C ASP A 25 -4.43 -2.85 -1.93
N MET A 26 -3.31 -2.30 -2.42
CA MET A 26 -2.60 -1.19 -1.77
C MET A 26 -3.48 0.06 -1.61
N THR A 27 -4.30 0.36 -2.61
CA THR A 27 -5.23 1.49 -2.55
C THR A 27 -6.34 1.22 -1.54
N HIS A 28 -6.82 -0.02 -1.46
CA HIS A 28 -7.82 -0.42 -0.47
C HIS A 28 -7.29 -0.29 0.96
N VAL A 29 -6.09 -0.80 1.21
CA VAL A 29 -5.40 -0.68 2.51
C VAL A 29 -5.17 0.79 2.87
N ALA A 30 -4.72 1.61 1.92
CA ALA A 30 -4.52 3.05 2.14
C ALA A 30 -5.83 3.77 2.53
N ASN A 31 -6.97 3.39 1.92
CA ASN A 31 -8.29 3.94 2.29
C ASN A 31 -8.70 3.56 3.71
N GLN A 32 -8.48 2.32 4.13
CA GLN A 32 -8.80 1.87 5.48
C GLN A 32 -7.97 2.60 6.52
N ILE A 33 -6.65 2.71 6.29
CA ILE A 33 -5.73 3.43 7.17
C ILE A 33 -6.08 4.92 7.24
N ALA A 34 -6.38 5.56 6.11
CA ALA A 34 -6.79 6.96 6.09
C ALA A 34 -8.08 7.19 6.90
N ARG A 35 -9.05 6.26 6.78
CA ARG A 35 -10.29 6.31 7.55
C ARG A 35 -10.04 6.19 9.05
N GLN A 36 -9.20 5.27 9.46
CA GLN A 36 -8.85 5.10 10.87
C GLN A 36 -8.10 6.30 11.42
N ALA A 37 -7.12 6.82 10.68
CA ALA A 37 -6.40 8.03 11.05
C ALA A 37 -7.34 9.25 11.16
N ALA A 38 -8.41 9.31 10.36
CA ALA A 38 -9.36 10.42 10.38
C ALA A 38 -10.34 10.36 11.56
N VAL A 39 -10.77 9.16 11.96
CA VAL A 39 -11.87 8.97 12.93
C VAL A 39 -11.35 8.66 14.34
N ASN A 40 -10.33 7.85 14.47
CA ASN A 40 -9.96 7.24 15.76
C ASN A 40 -8.59 7.67 16.28
N SER A 41 -7.81 8.42 15.50
CA SER A 41 -6.44 8.83 15.86
C SER A 41 -5.64 7.73 16.61
N PRO A 42 -5.59 6.50 16.09
CA PRO A 42 -4.92 5.41 16.77
C PRO A 42 -3.42 5.66 16.80
N ASP A 43 -2.76 5.07 17.80
CA ASP A 43 -1.32 5.03 17.89
C ASP A 43 -0.72 4.39 16.62
N LEU A 44 0.46 4.83 16.20
CA LEU A 44 1.14 4.27 15.01
C LEU A 44 1.30 2.75 15.10
N THR A 45 1.51 2.21 16.29
CA THR A 45 1.57 0.76 16.56
C THR A 45 0.30 0.05 16.16
N THR A 46 -0.87 0.61 16.45
CA THR A 46 -2.17 0.05 16.06
C THR A 46 -2.34 0.09 14.54
N LEU A 47 -1.99 1.22 13.91
CA LEU A 47 -2.04 1.37 12.45
C LEU A 47 -1.09 0.41 11.72
N THR A 48 0.10 0.19 12.26
CA THR A 48 1.06 -0.77 11.67
C THR A 48 0.59 -2.21 11.83
N GLN A 49 -0.01 -2.57 12.96
CA GLN A 49 -0.59 -3.90 13.19
C GLN A 49 -1.77 -4.17 12.28
N GLU A 50 -2.67 -3.20 12.11
CA GLU A 50 -3.79 -3.34 11.18
C GLU A 50 -3.35 -3.41 9.72
N CYS A 51 -2.36 -2.62 9.35
CA CYS A 51 -1.74 -2.75 8.05
C CYS A 51 -1.13 -4.14 7.84
N ALA A 52 -0.43 -4.69 8.83
CA ALA A 52 0.14 -6.03 8.75
C ALA A 52 -0.96 -7.11 8.61
N GLN A 53 -2.09 -6.96 9.30
CA GLN A 53 -3.23 -7.86 9.16
C GLN A 53 -3.88 -7.74 7.78
N LEU A 54 -4.07 -6.53 7.28
CA LEU A 54 -4.60 -6.29 5.94
C LEU A 54 -3.63 -6.80 4.87
N GLU A 55 -2.34 -6.60 5.06
CA GLU A 55 -1.30 -7.14 4.19
C GLU A 55 -1.36 -8.67 4.13
N THR A 56 -1.51 -9.34 5.27
CA THR A 56 -1.60 -10.81 5.33
C THR A 56 -2.89 -11.34 4.70
N ASN A 57 -4.00 -10.64 4.90
CA ASN A 57 -5.32 -11.09 4.45
C ASN A 57 -5.60 -10.75 2.98
N GLU A 58 -5.26 -9.51 2.56
CA GLU A 58 -5.57 -8.99 1.22
C GLU A 58 -4.47 -9.28 0.21
N LEU A 59 -3.22 -9.02 0.59
CA LEU A 59 -2.08 -9.18 -0.32
C LEU A 59 -1.59 -10.62 -0.42
N ARG A 60 -2.06 -11.53 0.46
CA ARG A 60 -1.64 -12.94 0.50
C ARG A 60 -0.12 -13.08 0.35
N THR A 61 0.61 -12.45 1.22
CA THR A 61 2.07 -12.38 1.19
C THR A 61 2.78 -13.71 1.50
N GLY A 62 2.34 -14.78 0.91
CA GLY A 62 3.13 -15.99 0.74
C GLY A 62 3.97 -15.96 -0.53
N SER A 63 3.88 -14.89 -1.29
CA SER A 63 4.59 -14.70 -2.54
C SER A 63 5.88 -13.91 -2.29
N SER A 64 7.03 -14.52 -2.55
CA SER A 64 8.35 -13.89 -2.55
C SER A 64 8.51 -12.72 -3.55
N SER A 65 7.40 -12.27 -4.13
CA SER A 65 7.36 -11.25 -5.18
C SER A 65 7.13 -9.82 -4.67
N ILE A 66 6.72 -9.66 -3.40
CA ILE A 66 6.45 -8.34 -2.83
C ILE A 66 7.14 -8.19 -1.48
N ASP A 67 7.82 -7.07 -1.29
CA ASP A 67 8.44 -6.73 -0.01
C ASP A 67 7.39 -6.17 0.97
N PRO A 68 7.64 -6.17 2.29
CA PRO A 68 6.73 -5.60 3.28
C PRO A 68 6.35 -4.16 2.93
N ALA A 69 5.07 -3.85 3.06
CA ALA A 69 4.55 -2.52 2.76
C ALA A 69 5.00 -1.50 3.80
N THR A 70 5.23 -0.27 3.36
CA THR A 70 5.54 0.87 4.21
C THR A 70 4.37 1.83 4.19
N ILE A 71 3.87 2.20 5.37
CA ILE A 71 2.84 3.22 5.52
C ILE A 71 3.51 4.58 5.76
N THR A 72 3.01 5.60 5.08
CA THR A 72 3.35 7.00 5.37
C THR A 72 2.08 7.80 5.55
N ILE A 73 1.90 8.40 6.72
CA ILE A 73 0.77 9.29 7.01
C ILE A 73 1.28 10.71 6.99
N THR A 74 0.63 11.57 6.22
CA THR A 74 1.01 12.96 6.04
C THR A 74 -0.17 13.89 6.31
N TYR A 75 0.08 14.96 7.02
CA TYR A 75 -0.89 16.03 7.30
C TYR A 75 -0.48 17.31 6.57
N PRO A 76 -0.81 17.48 5.28
CA PRO A 76 -0.29 18.57 4.46
C PRO A 76 -0.75 19.96 4.92
N SER A 77 -1.90 20.04 5.60
CA SER A 77 -2.48 21.30 6.11
C SER A 77 -2.43 21.42 7.64
N GLY A 78 -1.66 20.54 8.32
CA GLY A 78 -1.61 20.48 9.78
C GLY A 78 -2.63 19.51 10.38
N GLN A 79 -2.52 19.31 11.70
CA GLN A 79 -3.27 18.30 12.46
C GLN A 79 -4.52 18.89 13.14
N ALA A 80 -5.27 19.76 12.47
CA ALA A 80 -6.52 20.33 13.00
C ALA A 80 -7.74 19.64 12.40
N VAL A 81 -8.84 19.60 13.16
CA VAL A 81 -10.13 19.08 12.68
C VAL A 81 -10.54 19.77 11.38
N GLY A 82 -10.99 19.00 10.40
CA GLY A 82 -11.35 19.48 9.07
C GLY A 82 -10.21 19.52 8.06
N ASN A 83 -8.97 19.38 8.49
CA ASN A 83 -7.81 19.27 7.59
C ASN A 83 -7.71 17.90 6.94
N VAL A 84 -6.91 17.81 5.89
CA VAL A 84 -6.74 16.56 5.12
C VAL A 84 -5.63 15.73 5.73
N VAL A 85 -5.92 14.46 6.01
CA VAL A 85 -4.94 13.40 6.25
C VAL A 85 -4.75 12.59 4.98
N THR A 86 -3.52 12.30 4.63
CA THR A 86 -3.17 11.47 3.50
C THR A 86 -2.39 10.24 3.98
N ALA A 87 -2.89 9.06 3.67
CA ALA A 87 -2.19 7.80 3.88
C ALA A 87 -1.63 7.30 2.55
N GLU A 88 -0.36 6.98 2.50
CA GLU A 88 0.32 6.34 1.38
C GLU A 88 0.86 4.99 1.84
N VAL A 89 0.50 3.94 1.14
CA VAL A 89 1.03 2.58 1.34
C VAL A 89 1.88 2.25 0.14
N ALA A 90 3.14 1.92 0.37
CA ALA A 90 4.10 1.62 -0.69
C ALA A 90 4.76 0.26 -0.46
N ALA A 91 4.81 -0.57 -1.48
CA ALA A 91 5.56 -1.82 -1.46
C ALA A 91 6.38 -2.00 -2.74
N ARG A 92 7.47 -2.75 -2.63
CA ARG A 92 8.31 -3.08 -3.78
C ARG A 92 7.84 -4.39 -4.39
N TYR A 93 7.43 -4.34 -5.63
CA TYR A 93 7.06 -5.49 -6.43
C TYR A 93 8.24 -5.94 -7.30
N LYS A 94 8.55 -7.23 -7.23
CA LYS A 94 9.61 -7.84 -8.05
C LYS A 94 8.94 -8.47 -9.27
N PHE A 95 9.15 -7.87 -10.43
CA PHE A 95 8.76 -8.50 -11.70
C PHE A 95 9.55 -9.80 -11.93
N ILE A 96 8.90 -10.78 -12.53
CA ILE A 96 9.45 -12.11 -12.82
C ILE A 96 10.89 -12.06 -13.37
N PRO A 97 11.69 -13.09 -13.12
CA PRO A 97 13.17 -13.12 -13.10
C PRO A 97 13.89 -12.73 -14.39
N PHE A 98 13.17 -12.45 -15.47
CA PHE A 98 13.80 -12.09 -16.73
C PHE A 98 14.33 -10.64 -16.79
N ILE A 99 13.82 -9.72 -15.97
CA ILE A 99 14.17 -8.30 -16.07
C ILE A 99 14.87 -7.79 -14.81
N GLY A 100 14.80 -8.49 -13.67
CA GLY A 100 15.46 -8.11 -12.41
C GLY A 100 15.13 -6.71 -11.87
N LYS A 101 14.10 -6.05 -12.41
CA LYS A 101 13.66 -4.72 -11.98
C LYS A 101 12.60 -4.83 -10.90
N THR A 102 12.85 -4.11 -9.81
CA THR A 102 11.86 -3.86 -8.76
C THR A 102 11.15 -2.55 -9.04
N TRP A 103 9.83 -2.57 -8.99
CA TRP A 103 9.01 -1.36 -9.10
C TRP A 103 8.31 -1.11 -7.78
N THR A 104 8.25 0.15 -7.35
CA THR A 104 7.49 0.52 -6.18
C THR A 104 6.06 0.80 -6.58
N ILE A 105 5.15 -0.01 -6.07
CA ILE A 105 3.70 0.19 -6.21
C ILE A 105 3.25 1.02 -5.03
N LYS A 106 2.43 2.04 -5.27
CA LYS A 106 1.92 2.95 -4.26
C LYS A 106 0.41 3.04 -4.35
N GLY A 107 -0.26 2.82 -3.20
CA GLY A 107 -1.65 3.16 -2.99
C GLY A 107 -1.73 4.44 -2.16
N LYS A 108 -2.59 5.39 -2.53
CA LYS A 108 -2.76 6.66 -1.83
C LYS A 108 -4.24 6.94 -1.60
N ALA A 109 -4.56 7.37 -0.37
CA ALA A 109 -5.89 7.80 0.00
C ALA A 109 -5.81 9.06 0.85
N SER A 110 -6.84 9.93 0.74
CA SER A 110 -6.93 11.13 1.54
C SER A 110 -8.34 11.27 2.12
N MET A 111 -8.41 11.64 3.40
CA MET A 111 -9.66 11.87 4.12
C MET A 111 -9.56 13.13 4.96
N ARG A 112 -10.71 13.67 5.41
CA ARG A 112 -10.74 14.79 6.35
C ARG A 112 -10.70 14.28 7.79
N LEU A 113 -9.93 14.97 8.62
CA LEU A 113 -9.85 14.71 10.06
C LEU A 113 -11.18 15.10 10.72
N GLU A 114 -11.76 14.16 11.45
CA GLU A 114 -12.97 14.37 12.26
C GLU A 114 -12.61 14.60 13.74
N HIS A 115 -11.40 14.24 14.15
CA HIS A 115 -10.90 14.40 15.50
C HIS A 115 -9.47 14.95 15.49
N ASP A 116 -9.06 15.65 16.56
CA ASP A 116 -7.67 16.12 16.69
C ASP A 116 -6.73 14.91 16.93
N PRO A 117 -5.82 14.63 16.01
CA PRO A 117 -4.89 13.52 16.21
C PRO A 117 -3.89 13.86 17.30
N THR A 118 -3.90 13.14 18.39
CA THR A 118 -2.84 13.18 19.39
C THR A 118 -1.55 12.62 18.77
N ALA A 119 -0.66 13.52 18.34
CA ALA A 119 0.73 13.29 17.94
C ALA A 119 1.03 11.90 17.32
N VAL A 120 0.53 11.65 16.11
CA VAL A 120 0.86 10.42 15.39
C VAL A 120 2.14 10.67 14.57
N PRO A 121 3.22 9.89 14.78
CA PRO A 121 4.40 9.97 13.94
C PRO A 121 4.08 9.57 12.50
N ALA A 122 4.78 10.19 11.56
CA ALA A 122 4.41 10.27 10.15
C ALA A 122 4.66 9.01 9.31
N SER A 123 5.34 7.96 9.81
CA SER A 123 5.65 6.77 9.00
C SER A 123 5.97 5.53 9.83
N GLY A 124 5.58 4.37 9.32
CA GLY A 124 5.87 3.06 9.89
C GLY A 124 5.89 1.97 8.84
N THR A 125 6.51 0.84 9.15
CA THR A 125 6.43 -0.39 8.34
C THR A 125 5.29 -1.25 8.83
N CYS A 126 4.52 -1.83 7.88
CA CYS A 126 3.56 -2.86 8.18
C CYS A 126 4.35 -4.15 8.56
N SER A 127 4.49 -4.40 9.81
CA SER A 127 5.19 -5.60 10.28
C SER A 127 4.55 -6.12 11.58
#